data_1df2e13649c2f51e3217961c4c8169b7
#
_entry.id   1df2e13649c2f51e3217961c4c8169b7
#
_cell.length_a   1.000
_cell.length_b   1.000
_cell.length_c   1.000
_cell.angle_alpha   90.00
_cell.angle_beta   90.00
_cell.angle_gamma   90.00
#
_symmetry.space_group_name_H-M   'P 1'
#
loop_
_entity.id
_entity.type
_entity.pdbx_description
1 polymer ?
#
loop_
_entity_poly.entity_id
_entity_poly.type
_entity_poly.pdbx_seq_one_letter_code
_entity_poly.pdbx_strand_id
1 'polypeptide(L)'
;FHYVLSMGAVFATFGSFIFWFPLFSGSMMNQNLLKAQFMVLFIGVNLTFFPHHFLGLSGMPRRYSDYPDAYMSWNTLSTLGSLISLVSAIMFLGIMLEAYLVKRVIIFINAMDISIEWLMNFPSAEHSFYELPK
;
A
#
# COMPACT_ATOMS: atom_id res chain seq x y z
N PHE A 1 2.42 17.11 -6.55
CA PHE A 1 1.28 16.39 -7.14
C PHE A 1 1.40 14.89 -6.91
N HIS A 2 2.51 14.21 -7.27
CA HIS A 2 2.69 12.78 -7.05
C HIS A 2 2.91 12.41 -5.58
N TYR A 3 3.43 13.33 -4.76
CA TYR A 3 3.49 13.11 -3.32
C TYR A 3 2.08 13.02 -2.70
N VAL A 4 1.13 13.83 -3.18
CA VAL A 4 -0.27 13.74 -2.72
C VAL A 4 -0.94 12.46 -3.23
N LEU A 5 -0.70 12.08 -4.47
CA LEU A 5 -1.33 10.89 -5.06
C LEU A 5 -0.65 9.58 -4.64
N SER A 6 0.66 9.44 -4.82
CA SER A 6 1.36 8.19 -4.53
C SER A 6 1.60 7.98 -3.03
N MET A 7 1.90 9.02 -2.27
CA MET A 7 2.11 8.91 -0.82
C MET A 7 0.82 9.17 -0.03
N GLY A 8 -0.09 9.97 -0.52
CA GLY A 8 -1.40 10.17 0.09
C GLY A 8 -2.38 9.07 -0.31
N ALA A 9 -2.93 9.14 -1.51
CA ALA A 9 -4.01 8.27 -1.95
C ALA A 9 -3.62 6.79 -2.01
N VAL A 10 -2.45 6.45 -2.59
CA VAL A 10 -2.01 5.05 -2.72
C VAL A 10 -1.73 4.43 -1.36
N PHE A 11 -1.00 5.11 -0.48
CA PHE A 11 -0.75 4.60 0.88
C PHE A 11 -2.04 4.48 1.70
N ALA A 12 -2.96 5.43 1.56
CA ALA A 12 -4.27 5.34 2.20
C ALA A 12 -5.08 4.13 1.70
N THR A 13 -5.01 3.83 0.40
CA THR A 13 -5.67 2.65 -0.19
C THR A 13 -5.09 1.35 0.37
N PHE A 14 -3.76 1.21 0.43
CA PHE A 14 -3.12 0.06 1.06
C PHE A 14 -3.49 -0.05 2.55
N GLY A 15 -3.43 1.08 3.28
CA GLY A 15 -3.78 1.12 4.70
C GLY A 15 -5.23 0.70 4.96
N SER A 16 -6.17 1.21 4.17
CA SER A 16 -7.60 0.86 4.27
C SER A 16 -7.83 -0.62 3.95
N PHE A 17 -7.19 -1.14 2.90
CA PHE A 17 -7.31 -2.55 2.53
C PHE A 17 -6.78 -3.47 3.65
N ILE A 18 -5.62 -3.15 4.23
CA ILE A 18 -5.03 -3.91 5.33
C ILE A 18 -5.93 -3.85 6.58
N PHE A 19 -6.48 -2.65 6.87
CA PHE A 19 -7.34 -2.42 8.03
C PHE A 19 -8.62 -3.25 7.95
N TRP A 20 -9.29 -3.26 6.80
CA TRP A 20 -10.54 -3.99 6.61
C TRP A 20 -10.38 -5.44 6.13
N PHE A 21 -9.16 -5.88 5.82
CA PHE A 21 -8.91 -7.25 5.37
C PHE A 21 -9.49 -8.32 6.31
N PRO A 22 -9.39 -8.21 7.65
CA PRO A 22 -10.00 -9.17 8.55
C PRO A 22 -11.52 -9.25 8.43
N LEU A 23 -12.20 -8.11 8.16
CA LEU A 23 -13.65 -8.06 8.03
C LEU A 23 -14.19 -8.90 6.87
N PHE A 24 -13.53 -8.86 5.71
CA PHE A 24 -14.01 -9.58 4.54
C PHE A 24 -13.36 -10.96 4.33
N SER A 25 -12.16 -11.18 4.87
CA SER A 25 -11.45 -12.46 4.72
C SER A 25 -11.59 -13.39 5.94
N GLY A 26 -11.89 -12.84 7.11
CA GLY A 26 -11.88 -13.58 8.37
C GLY A 26 -10.49 -13.97 8.86
N SER A 27 -9.42 -13.44 8.27
CA SER A 27 -8.04 -13.78 8.61
C SER A 27 -7.15 -12.55 8.71
N MET A 28 -6.02 -12.65 9.41
CA MET A 28 -5.03 -11.57 9.52
C MET A 28 -3.85 -11.77 8.58
N MET A 29 -3.38 -10.68 8.00
CA MET A 29 -2.11 -10.64 7.27
C MET A 29 -0.92 -10.67 8.23
N ASN A 30 0.23 -11.13 7.75
CA ASN A 30 1.47 -11.13 8.52
C ASN A 30 1.98 -9.69 8.73
N GLN A 31 1.93 -9.22 9.96
CA GLN A 31 2.30 -7.84 10.28
C GLN A 31 3.77 -7.51 10.02
N ASN A 32 4.67 -8.47 10.21
CA ASN A 32 6.11 -8.25 9.95
C ASN A 32 6.37 -8.07 8.45
N LEU A 33 5.72 -8.88 7.62
CA LEU A 33 5.80 -8.75 6.17
C LEU A 33 5.18 -7.44 5.69
N LEU A 34 4.05 -7.01 6.28
CA LEU A 34 3.42 -5.72 5.96
C LEU A 34 4.33 -4.54 6.31
N LYS A 35 5.00 -4.57 7.47
CA LYS A 35 5.98 -3.54 7.84
C LYS A 35 7.15 -3.49 6.85
N ALA A 36 7.67 -4.65 6.46
CA ALA A 36 8.74 -4.73 5.46
C ALA A 36 8.26 -4.18 4.10
N GLN A 37 7.07 -4.57 3.66
CA GLN A 37 6.47 -4.09 2.42
C GLN A 37 6.27 -2.56 2.43
N PHE A 38 5.77 -2.02 3.54
CA PHE A 38 5.63 -0.56 3.71
C PHE A 38 6.98 0.15 3.55
N MET A 39 8.04 -0.34 4.20
CA MET A 39 9.37 0.27 4.09
C MET A 39 9.91 0.25 2.66
N VAL A 40 9.75 -0.87 1.96
CA VAL A 40 10.17 -0.99 0.55
C VAL A 40 9.38 -0.02 -0.33
N LEU A 41 8.05 0.06 -0.15
CA LEU A 41 7.20 0.98 -0.90
C LEU A 41 7.56 2.44 -0.60
N PHE A 42 7.77 2.79 0.65
CA PHE A 42 8.13 4.15 1.08
C PHE A 42 9.46 4.62 0.46
N ILE A 43 10.48 3.78 0.49
CA ILE A 43 11.77 4.05 -0.14
C ILE A 43 11.60 4.19 -1.66
N GLY A 44 10.89 3.25 -2.29
CA GLY A 44 10.66 3.24 -3.73
C GLY A 44 9.95 4.50 -4.22
N VAL A 45 8.87 4.91 -3.56
CA VAL A 45 8.09 6.11 -3.94
C VAL A 45 8.92 7.39 -3.76
N ASN A 46 9.63 7.53 -2.65
CA ASN A 46 10.51 8.70 -2.45
C ASN A 46 11.63 8.76 -3.50
N LEU A 47 12.26 7.63 -3.78
CA LEU A 47 13.32 7.56 -4.78
C LEU A 47 12.80 7.84 -6.20
N THR A 48 11.54 7.53 -6.47
CA THR A 48 10.89 7.81 -7.75
C THR A 48 10.60 9.30 -7.91
N PHE A 49 9.93 9.91 -6.95
CA PHE A 49 9.34 11.23 -7.14
C PHE A 49 10.16 12.39 -6.57
N PHE A 50 11.03 12.16 -5.61
CA PHE A 50 11.85 13.23 -5.07
C PHE A 50 12.84 13.82 -6.12
N PRO A 51 13.52 13.02 -6.95
CA PRO A 51 14.37 13.54 -8.02
C PRO A 51 13.64 14.42 -9.04
N HIS A 52 12.34 14.22 -9.23
CA HIS A 52 11.54 15.03 -10.14
C HIS A 52 11.45 16.50 -9.73
N HIS A 53 11.66 16.82 -8.45
CA HIS A 53 11.75 18.20 -8.00
C HIS A 53 12.99 18.90 -8.59
N PHE A 54 14.12 18.22 -8.60
CA PHE A 54 15.36 18.75 -9.17
C PHE A 54 15.27 18.88 -10.69
N LEU A 55 14.63 17.91 -11.35
CA LEU A 55 14.36 17.97 -12.79
C LEU A 55 13.45 19.15 -13.14
N GLY A 56 12.39 19.36 -12.35
CA GLY A 56 11.47 20.48 -12.55
C GLY A 56 12.13 21.83 -12.36
N LEU A 57 12.96 21.98 -11.31
CA LEU A 57 13.74 23.19 -11.06
C LEU A 57 14.78 23.47 -12.16
N SER A 58 15.31 22.41 -12.78
CA SER A 58 16.23 22.51 -13.91
C SER A 58 15.54 22.79 -15.26
N GLY A 59 14.20 22.87 -15.28
CA GLY A 59 13.41 23.22 -16.46
C GLY A 59 13.03 22.04 -17.34
N MET A 60 13.11 20.78 -16.86
CA MET A 60 12.62 19.64 -17.62
C MET A 60 11.09 19.68 -17.75
N PRO A 61 10.52 19.69 -18.97
CA PRO A 61 9.08 19.70 -19.16
C PRO A 61 8.40 18.39 -18.73
N ARG A 62 7.11 18.46 -18.41
CA ARG A 62 6.31 17.26 -18.10
C ARG A 62 5.95 16.47 -19.35
N ARG A 63 5.80 15.17 -19.22
CA ARG A 63 5.28 14.26 -20.26
C ARG A 63 6.15 14.16 -21.52
N TYR A 64 7.44 14.42 -21.41
CA TYR A 64 8.39 14.21 -22.48
C TYR A 64 9.02 12.81 -22.34
N SER A 65 9.09 12.10 -23.47
CA SER A 65 9.72 10.78 -23.53
C SER A 65 11.23 10.84 -23.76
N ASP A 66 11.73 11.98 -24.24
CA ASP A 66 13.13 12.23 -24.49
C ASP A 66 13.60 13.55 -23.84
N TYR A 67 14.85 13.60 -23.45
CA TYR A 67 15.42 14.72 -22.70
C TYR A 67 16.93 14.83 -22.92
N PRO A 68 17.53 16.03 -22.75
CA PRO A 68 18.97 16.21 -22.80
C PRO A 68 19.70 15.38 -21.75
N ASP A 69 20.95 14.97 -22.07
CA ASP A 69 21.81 14.14 -21.21
C ASP A 69 22.02 14.71 -19.79
N ALA A 70 21.91 16.03 -19.63
CA ALA A 70 21.98 16.68 -18.32
C ALA A 70 20.94 16.19 -17.30
N TYR A 71 19.80 15.65 -17.76
CA TYR A 71 18.72 15.14 -16.91
C TYR A 71 18.79 13.63 -16.68
N MET A 72 19.76 12.93 -17.26
CA MET A 72 19.83 11.47 -17.27
C MET A 72 19.98 10.87 -15.87
N SER A 73 20.85 11.42 -15.03
CA SER A 73 21.13 10.88 -13.70
C SER A 73 19.90 10.82 -12.78
N TRP A 74 19.15 11.90 -12.70
CA TRP A 74 17.92 11.95 -11.89
C TRP A 74 16.81 11.06 -12.44
N ASN A 75 16.67 10.97 -13.76
CA ASN A 75 15.71 10.05 -14.39
C ASN A 75 16.07 8.58 -14.16
N THR A 76 17.35 8.23 -14.20
CA THR A 76 17.83 6.87 -13.89
C THR A 76 17.52 6.52 -12.43
N LEU A 77 17.78 7.43 -11.49
CA LEU A 77 17.45 7.23 -10.08
C LEU A 77 15.94 7.04 -9.86
N SER A 78 15.13 7.83 -10.54
CA SER A 78 13.66 7.70 -10.52
C SER A 78 13.20 6.33 -11.06
N THR A 79 13.83 5.83 -12.12
CA THR A 79 13.54 4.50 -12.67
C THR A 79 13.86 3.39 -11.67
N LEU A 80 15.00 3.47 -10.98
CA LEU A 80 15.33 2.52 -9.91
C LEU A 80 14.28 2.54 -8.78
N GLY A 81 13.82 3.73 -8.40
CA GLY A 81 12.74 3.88 -7.41
C GLY A 81 11.44 3.21 -7.86
N SER A 82 11.06 3.37 -9.13
CA SER A 82 9.86 2.74 -9.67
C SER A 82 9.93 1.21 -9.68
N LEU A 83 11.10 0.64 -9.95
CA LEU A 83 11.32 -0.81 -9.86
C LEU A 83 11.19 -1.31 -8.42
N ILE A 84 11.72 -0.58 -7.44
CA ILE A 84 11.57 -0.91 -6.02
C ILE A 84 10.08 -0.87 -5.62
N SER A 85 9.33 0.11 -6.08
CA SER A 85 7.89 0.22 -5.83
C SER A 85 7.12 -0.95 -6.47
N LEU A 86 7.51 -1.38 -7.66
CA LEU A 86 6.94 -2.56 -8.32
C LEU A 86 7.18 -3.83 -7.51
N VAL A 87 8.40 -4.04 -7.01
CA VAL A 87 8.73 -5.17 -6.12
C VAL A 87 7.86 -5.15 -4.86
N SER A 88 7.64 -3.97 -4.27
CA SER A 88 6.76 -3.82 -3.10
C SER A 88 5.31 -4.21 -3.42
N ALA A 89 4.79 -3.85 -4.61
CA ALA A 89 3.44 -4.23 -5.02
C ALA A 89 3.32 -5.76 -5.21
N ILE A 90 4.30 -6.40 -5.83
CA ILE A 90 4.34 -7.87 -5.97
C ILE A 90 4.43 -8.54 -4.59
N MET A 91 5.24 -7.99 -3.68
CA MET A 91 5.35 -8.48 -2.30
C MET A 91 3.99 -8.39 -1.57
N PHE A 92 3.23 -7.32 -1.78
CA PHE A 92 1.89 -7.20 -1.19
C PHE A 92 0.92 -8.28 -1.69
N LEU A 93 0.93 -8.59 -2.98
CA LEU A 93 0.15 -9.71 -3.53
C LEU A 93 0.56 -11.05 -2.90
N GLY A 94 1.85 -11.26 -2.70
CA GLY A 94 2.37 -12.45 -2.00
C GLY A 94 1.90 -12.54 -0.54
N ILE A 95 1.90 -11.44 0.18
CA ILE A 95 1.40 -11.36 1.57
C ILE A 95 -0.10 -11.68 1.62
N MET A 96 -0.86 -11.19 0.66
CA MET A 96 -2.29 -11.47 0.55
C MET A 96 -2.56 -12.95 0.29
N LEU A 97 -1.84 -13.57 -0.65
CA LEU A 97 -1.93 -15.01 -0.90
C LEU A 97 -1.53 -15.83 0.33
N GLU A 98 -0.47 -15.44 1.00
CA GLU A 98 -0.01 -16.11 2.23
C GLU A 98 -1.09 -16.04 3.33
N ALA A 99 -1.76 -14.91 3.50
CA ALA A 99 -2.84 -14.75 4.48
C ALA A 99 -4.02 -15.69 4.19
N TYR A 100 -4.40 -15.87 2.93
CA TYR A 100 -5.46 -16.81 2.53
C TYR A 100 -5.07 -18.29 2.73
N LEU A 101 -3.80 -18.62 2.55
CA LEU A 101 -3.31 -19.99 2.73
C LEU A 101 -3.15 -20.35 4.21
N VAL A 102 -2.60 -19.46 5.01
CA VAL A 102 -2.29 -19.70 6.43
C VAL A 102 -3.50 -19.50 7.33
N LYS A 103 -4.45 -18.63 6.96
CA LYS A 103 -5.70 -18.32 7.70
C LYS A 103 -5.43 -18.00 9.18
N ARG A 104 -4.57 -17.02 9.43
CA ARG A 104 -4.27 -16.61 10.82
C ARG A 104 -5.51 -16.11 11.53
N VAL A 105 -5.70 -16.62 12.75
CA VAL A 105 -6.79 -16.20 13.61
C VAL A 105 -6.60 -14.73 14.03
N ILE A 106 -7.68 -13.99 14.08
CA ILE A 106 -7.69 -12.60 14.52
C ILE A 106 -7.57 -12.55 16.04
N ILE A 107 -6.38 -12.16 16.53
CA ILE A 107 -6.06 -12.21 17.99
C ILE A 107 -6.49 -10.94 18.72
N PHE A 108 -6.73 -9.83 18.03
CA PHE A 108 -6.89 -8.49 18.64
C PHE A 108 -8.28 -7.87 18.47
N ILE A 109 -9.34 -8.67 18.48
CA ILE A 109 -10.72 -8.17 18.38
C ILE A 109 -11.03 -7.16 19.51
N ASN A 110 -10.46 -7.37 20.70
CA ASN A 110 -10.71 -6.51 21.88
C ASN A 110 -9.93 -5.18 21.87
N ALA A 111 -8.96 -5.00 21.00
CA ALA A 111 -8.18 -3.77 20.87
C ALA A 111 -8.58 -2.91 19.68
N MET A 112 -9.36 -3.45 18.77
CA MET A 112 -9.97 -2.72 17.67
C MET A 112 -11.31 -2.22 18.14
N ASP A 113 -11.42 -0.95 18.22
CA ASP A 113 -12.48 -0.11 18.71
C ASP A 113 -13.92 -0.64 18.68
N ILE A 114 -14.68 -0.11 19.58
CA ILE A 114 -16.12 -0.10 19.82
C ILE A 114 -16.97 0.29 18.57
N SER A 115 -16.37 0.35 17.36
CA SER A 115 -17.14 0.65 16.16
C SER A 115 -17.97 -0.56 15.73
N ILE A 116 -19.21 -0.30 15.31
CA ILE A 116 -20.22 -1.31 14.96
C ILE A 116 -19.69 -2.34 13.95
N GLU A 117 -18.84 -1.93 13.02
CA GLU A 117 -18.22 -2.80 12.01
C GLU A 117 -17.35 -3.93 12.59
N TRP A 118 -16.77 -3.71 13.80
CA TRP A 118 -15.92 -4.69 14.48
C TRP A 118 -16.67 -5.55 15.52
N LEU A 119 -17.94 -5.27 15.75
CA LEU A 119 -18.80 -6.04 16.65
C LEU A 119 -19.51 -7.22 15.96
N MET A 120 -19.22 -7.44 14.70
CA MET A 120 -19.81 -8.51 13.88
C MET A 120 -18.89 -9.72 13.74
N ASN A 121 -19.43 -10.84 13.28
CA ASN A 121 -18.63 -12.01 12.95
C ASN A 121 -17.77 -11.76 11.71
N PHE A 122 -16.58 -12.39 11.63
CA PHE A 122 -15.65 -12.28 10.52
C PHE A 122 -15.47 -13.64 9.81
N PRO A 123 -15.66 -13.72 8.50
CA PRO A 123 -16.27 -12.72 7.63
C PRO A 123 -17.75 -12.48 7.98
N SER A 124 -18.27 -11.30 7.61
CA SER A 124 -19.69 -11.00 7.78
C SER A 124 -20.57 -11.97 6.98
N ALA A 125 -21.76 -12.29 7.51
CA ALA A 125 -22.69 -13.18 6.83
C ALA A 125 -23.14 -12.63 5.46
N GLU A 126 -23.45 -13.53 4.51
CA GLU A 126 -24.03 -13.15 3.22
C GLU A 126 -25.33 -12.37 3.41
N HIS A 127 -25.69 -11.54 2.42
CA HIS A 127 -26.91 -10.71 2.41
C HIS A 127 -27.02 -9.68 3.55
N SER A 128 -25.99 -8.85 3.70
CA SER A 128 -26.06 -7.63 4.51
C SER A 128 -26.45 -7.86 5.97
N PHE A 129 -25.66 -8.65 6.67
CA PHE A 129 -25.72 -8.74 8.13
C PHE A 129 -27.05 -9.29 8.67
N TYR A 130 -27.32 -10.57 8.46
CA TYR A 130 -28.43 -11.26 9.13
C TYR A 130 -28.31 -11.28 10.66
N GLU A 131 -27.11 -10.95 11.19
CA GLU A 131 -26.86 -10.92 12.62
C GLU A 131 -26.77 -9.47 13.10
N LEU A 132 -27.47 -9.18 14.19
CA LEU A 132 -27.32 -7.91 14.88
C LEU A 132 -25.93 -7.82 15.51
N PRO A 133 -25.30 -6.62 15.56
CA PRO A 133 -24.08 -6.40 16.30
C PRO A 133 -24.25 -6.81 17.76
N LYS A 134 -23.26 -7.51 18.29
CA LYS A 134 -23.27 -7.96 19.69
C LYS A 134 -22.80 -6.87 20.62
#